data_b08635cdf20c5c0b4d5734aa3d73e84d
#
_entry.id   b08635cdf20c5c0b4d5734aa3d73e84d
#
_cell.length_a   1.000
_cell.length_b   1.000
_cell.length_c   1.000
_cell.angle_alpha   90.00
_cell.angle_beta   90.00
_cell.angle_gamma   90.00
#
_symmetry.space_group_name_H-M   'P 1'
#
loop_
_entity.id
_entity.type
_entity.pdbx_description
1 polymer ?
#
loop_
_entity_poly.entity_id
_entity_poly.type
_entity_poly.pdbx_seq_one_letter_code
_entity_poly.pdbx_strand_id
1 'polypeptide(L)'
;LEVKAGEVKGHWTCTRPRSGGGKCENGPLPDGTCCNVIPKCQPRRTLRAIRKRVVAFTLIASILILLVGISHQMRDQFINPGPISSVHASATFSEIHRKTSGGDASSCAACHEGAGQRVDSWPAKAFDAFQHGLAPAELIRKGPLESSAMDANCQSCHKGKKFHQPNVAKEFACYECHKEHQNSGFMLPVDSGDCTSCHGSAELMAASREQPKNGRSDVITAFDTDHPEFRQLRDGVRDENSLKFNHAVHLRTGKISKVLNCNDCHERDGRGEYQRPITYEKHCAECHTLQFDPNTSANKNKPGIQIPHGDPYYVRAFLRSLNIQYEEYGRSHEGITRRDELNDYVREKKSGIEKLYETGENLERAVFFADMKGEMPGGLRVPFAGCATCHDVSEPKSDNATPTIKKVSIPDRWMTQGKFNHDMHQKGLACLDCHKVMTSEVTSDLNLPSIKSCVECHSPKGGIDHRCIRCHTYHNAQPDALLPKASGTLIDSDVAKPAQ
;
A
#
# COMPACT_ATOMS: atom_id res chain seq x y z
N LEU A 1 -21.03 35.59 -74.93
CA LEU A 1 -21.69 34.41 -74.25
C LEU A 1 -23.16 34.73 -74.13
N GLU A 2 -23.98 34.25 -75.07
CA GLU A 2 -25.45 34.34 -75.05
C GLU A 2 -25.92 33.50 -73.83
N VAL A 3 -26.29 34.20 -72.78
CA VAL A 3 -27.03 33.58 -71.70
C VAL A 3 -28.47 33.47 -72.09
N LYS A 4 -28.96 32.27 -72.42
CA LYS A 4 -30.39 32.05 -72.74
C LYS A 4 -31.25 32.56 -71.56
N ALA A 5 -32.20 33.39 -71.90
CA ALA A 5 -33.14 34.01 -70.98
C ALA A 5 -33.85 32.91 -70.15
N GLY A 6 -33.66 32.93 -68.85
CA GLY A 6 -34.25 31.94 -67.92
C GLY A 6 -33.27 30.92 -67.28
N GLU A 7 -32.06 30.74 -67.80
CA GLU A 7 -31.05 29.92 -67.12
C GLU A 7 -30.28 30.76 -66.07
N VAL A 8 -30.56 30.52 -64.83
CA VAL A 8 -29.90 31.17 -63.68
C VAL A 8 -28.54 30.59 -63.48
N LYS A 9 -27.55 30.94 -64.26
CA LYS A 9 -26.13 30.76 -63.92
C LYS A 9 -25.57 32.01 -63.21
N GLY A 10 -26.44 32.82 -62.60
CA GLY A 10 -26.08 34.07 -61.95
C GLY A 10 -26.47 34.11 -60.49
N HIS A 11 -25.96 35.16 -59.82
CA HIS A 11 -26.27 35.43 -58.40
C HIS A 11 -27.70 36.03 -58.22
N TRP A 12 -28.46 36.19 -59.27
CA TRP A 12 -29.73 36.93 -59.29
C TRP A 12 -30.85 36.02 -59.84
N THR A 13 -32.09 36.22 -59.31
CA THR A 13 -33.30 35.57 -59.80
C THR A 13 -34.43 36.55 -59.95
N CYS A 14 -35.22 36.46 -61.03
CA CYS A 14 -36.38 37.31 -61.26
C CYS A 14 -37.50 36.98 -60.30
N THR A 15 -38.08 37.98 -59.63
CA THR A 15 -39.18 37.83 -58.64
C THR A 15 -40.53 38.29 -59.26
N ARG A 16 -40.62 38.62 -60.55
CA ARG A 16 -41.84 39.10 -61.20
C ARG A 16 -42.92 38.00 -61.14
N PRO A 17 -44.13 38.31 -60.56
CA PRO A 17 -45.21 37.34 -60.41
C PRO A 17 -45.80 37.02 -61.80
N ARG A 18 -46.40 35.83 -61.93
CA ARG A 18 -47.07 35.41 -63.19
C ARG A 18 -48.19 36.38 -63.64
N SER A 19 -48.94 36.97 -62.70
CA SER A 19 -49.96 37.95 -62.91
C SER A 19 -49.42 39.28 -63.55
N GLY A 20 -48.12 39.51 -63.38
CA GLY A 20 -47.43 40.66 -64.01
C GLY A 20 -46.63 40.23 -65.28
N GLY A 21 -46.96 39.11 -65.88
CA GLY A 21 -46.27 38.63 -67.08
C GLY A 21 -45.16 37.60 -66.86
N GLY A 22 -44.86 37.23 -65.59
CA GLY A 22 -43.84 36.25 -65.26
C GLY A 22 -42.40 36.68 -65.54
N LYS A 23 -41.48 35.73 -65.58
CA LYS A 23 -40.06 35.96 -65.90
C LYS A 23 -39.92 36.33 -67.34
N CYS A 24 -39.22 37.45 -67.67
CA CYS A 24 -38.94 37.84 -69.02
C CYS A 24 -37.74 37.06 -69.61
N GLU A 25 -37.68 36.96 -70.91
CA GLU A 25 -36.63 36.27 -71.65
C GLU A 25 -35.24 36.91 -71.48
N ASN A 26 -35.17 38.19 -71.22
CA ASN A 26 -33.92 38.91 -70.99
C ASN A 26 -33.46 39.00 -69.55
N GLY A 27 -34.04 38.15 -68.65
CA GLY A 27 -33.75 37.86 -67.26
C GLY A 27 -32.86 38.75 -66.52
N PRO A 28 -32.49 38.63 -65.25
CA PRO A 28 -31.54 39.58 -64.68
C PRO A 28 -30.14 39.39 -65.29
N LEU A 29 -29.50 40.50 -65.60
CA LEU A 29 -28.12 40.55 -66.06
C LEU A 29 -27.16 40.18 -64.95
N PRO A 30 -25.90 39.82 -65.27
CA PRO A 30 -24.92 39.39 -64.24
C PRO A 30 -24.61 40.43 -63.18
N ASP A 31 -24.77 41.72 -63.48
CA ASP A 31 -24.59 42.85 -62.59
C ASP A 31 -25.81 43.14 -61.69
N GLY A 32 -26.91 42.41 -61.88
CA GLY A 32 -28.14 42.60 -61.14
C GLY A 32 -29.13 43.57 -61.70
N THR A 33 -28.87 44.09 -62.85
CA THR A 33 -29.81 44.99 -63.57
C THR A 33 -30.86 44.20 -64.33
N CYS A 34 -32.01 44.83 -64.64
CA CYS A 34 -33.09 44.25 -65.42
C CYS A 34 -33.35 45.06 -66.63
N CYS A 35 -33.97 44.49 -67.68
CA CYS A 35 -34.43 45.18 -68.87
C CYS A 35 -35.41 46.32 -68.53
N ASN A 36 -35.57 47.30 -69.42
CA ASN A 36 -36.38 48.51 -69.25
C ASN A 36 -37.92 48.30 -69.31
N VAL A 37 -38.42 47.15 -68.88
CA VAL A 37 -39.87 46.88 -68.83
C VAL A 37 -40.47 47.51 -67.56
N ILE A 38 -41.58 48.21 -67.69
CA ILE A 38 -42.29 48.79 -66.56
C ILE A 38 -43.47 47.90 -66.15
N PRO A 39 -43.63 47.57 -64.87
CA PRO A 39 -42.78 47.90 -63.70
C PRO A 39 -41.43 47.19 -63.68
N LYS A 40 -40.39 47.90 -63.27
CA LYS A 40 -39.02 47.32 -63.18
C LYS A 40 -39.00 46.14 -62.29
N CYS A 41 -38.40 45.05 -62.76
CA CYS A 41 -38.16 43.89 -61.95
C CYS A 41 -37.11 44.21 -60.87
N GLN A 42 -37.31 43.59 -59.66
CA GLN A 42 -36.33 43.64 -58.60
C GLN A 42 -35.71 42.23 -58.41
N PRO A 43 -34.57 41.96 -59.02
CA PRO A 43 -33.96 40.66 -58.90
C PRO A 43 -33.49 40.42 -57.48
N ARG A 44 -33.76 39.23 -56.98
CA ARG A 44 -33.28 38.73 -55.63
C ARG A 44 -32.17 37.72 -55.83
N ARG A 45 -31.29 37.68 -54.86
CA ARG A 45 -30.22 36.66 -54.86
C ARG A 45 -30.78 35.24 -54.78
N THR A 46 -30.20 34.34 -55.54
CA THR A 46 -30.57 32.95 -55.50
C THR A 46 -30.23 32.33 -54.14
N LEU A 47 -30.95 31.32 -53.71
CA LEU A 47 -30.66 30.57 -52.48
C LEU A 47 -29.23 30.02 -52.47
N ARG A 48 -28.70 29.60 -53.63
CA ARG A 48 -27.32 29.14 -53.77
C ARG A 48 -26.31 30.26 -53.48
N ALA A 49 -26.55 31.47 -53.94
CA ALA A 49 -25.70 32.61 -53.67
C ALA A 49 -25.77 33.05 -52.20
N ILE A 50 -26.95 33.01 -51.59
CA ILE A 50 -27.13 33.25 -50.15
C ILE A 50 -26.38 32.22 -49.34
N ARG A 51 -26.56 30.91 -49.67
CA ARG A 51 -25.84 29.80 -49.00
C ARG A 51 -24.32 29.95 -49.08
N LYS A 52 -23.77 30.30 -50.28
CA LYS A 52 -22.33 30.55 -50.41
C LYS A 52 -21.83 31.65 -49.49
N ARG A 53 -22.59 32.75 -49.34
CA ARG A 53 -22.21 33.85 -48.46
C ARG A 53 -22.30 33.46 -46.99
N VAL A 54 -23.36 32.77 -46.58
CA VAL A 54 -23.51 32.27 -45.22
C VAL A 54 -22.35 31.33 -44.89
N VAL A 55 -22.03 30.39 -45.76
CA VAL A 55 -20.89 29.48 -45.55
C VAL A 55 -19.56 30.23 -45.47
N ALA A 56 -19.32 31.17 -46.35
CA ALA A 56 -18.10 31.99 -46.31
C ALA A 56 -18.00 32.80 -45.02
N PHE A 57 -19.13 33.44 -44.62
CA PHE A 57 -19.18 34.25 -43.41
C PHE A 57 -18.97 33.39 -42.16
N THR A 58 -19.64 32.21 -42.03
CA THR A 58 -19.44 31.29 -40.90
C THR A 58 -18.02 30.78 -40.86
N LEU A 59 -17.41 30.45 -42.00
CA LEU A 59 -16.03 29.98 -42.04
C LEU A 59 -15.04 31.06 -41.59
N ILE A 60 -15.21 32.31 -42.07
CA ILE A 60 -14.39 33.45 -41.63
C ILE A 60 -14.59 33.71 -40.13
N ALA A 61 -15.85 33.74 -39.68
CA ALA A 61 -16.15 33.93 -38.25
C ALA A 61 -15.54 32.83 -37.38
N SER A 62 -15.62 31.56 -37.78
CA SER A 62 -15.01 30.44 -37.07
C SER A 62 -13.48 30.57 -37.00
N ILE A 63 -12.84 30.95 -38.13
CA ILE A 63 -11.39 31.19 -38.15
C ILE A 63 -11.02 32.35 -37.23
N LEU A 64 -11.78 33.46 -37.24
CA LEU A 64 -11.52 34.59 -36.35
C LEU A 64 -11.69 34.21 -34.86
N ILE A 65 -12.73 33.45 -34.51
CA ILE A 65 -12.93 32.96 -33.15
C ILE A 65 -11.76 32.09 -32.72
N LEU A 66 -11.31 31.16 -33.57
CA LEU A 66 -10.14 30.34 -33.30
C LEU A 66 -8.88 31.19 -33.12
N LEU A 67 -8.61 32.14 -34.00
CA LEU A 67 -7.44 33.02 -33.89
C LEU A 67 -7.46 33.85 -32.61
N VAL A 68 -8.62 34.35 -32.21
CA VAL A 68 -8.79 35.10 -30.95
C VAL A 68 -8.62 34.13 -29.77
N GLY A 69 -9.24 32.96 -29.83
CA GLY A 69 -9.18 31.96 -28.75
C GLY A 69 -7.76 31.44 -28.49
N ILE A 70 -6.95 31.25 -29.54
CA ILE A 70 -5.55 30.82 -29.39
C ILE A 70 -4.57 32.01 -29.27
N SER A 71 -5.07 33.27 -29.22
CA SER A 71 -4.22 34.40 -28.91
C SER A 71 -3.59 34.28 -27.51
N HIS A 72 -2.40 34.87 -27.36
CA HIS A 72 -1.60 34.72 -26.12
C HIS A 72 -2.37 35.08 -24.84
N GLN A 73 -3.28 36.02 -24.87
CA GLN A 73 -4.04 36.47 -23.69
C GLN A 73 -5.20 35.53 -23.31
N MET A 74 -5.84 34.90 -24.28
CA MET A 74 -7.03 34.05 -24.05
C MET A 74 -6.76 32.55 -24.19
N ARG A 75 -5.58 32.18 -24.67
CA ARG A 75 -5.21 30.81 -25.00
C ARG A 75 -5.50 29.82 -23.89
N ASP A 76 -5.01 30.09 -22.67
CA ASP A 76 -5.09 29.18 -21.54
C ASP A 76 -6.55 28.95 -21.08
N GLN A 77 -7.40 29.98 -21.24
CA GLN A 77 -8.83 29.83 -20.95
C GLN A 77 -9.57 29.07 -22.05
N PHE A 78 -9.19 29.29 -23.30
CA PHE A 78 -9.88 28.74 -24.47
C PHE A 78 -9.59 27.25 -24.65
N ILE A 79 -8.36 26.80 -24.37
CA ILE A 79 -7.92 25.40 -24.51
C ILE A 79 -8.01 24.59 -23.21
N ASN A 80 -8.39 25.22 -22.09
CA ASN A 80 -8.47 24.55 -20.82
C ASN A 80 -9.54 23.43 -20.85
N PRO A 81 -9.16 22.15 -20.67
CA PRO A 81 -10.09 21.02 -20.72
C PRO A 81 -10.93 20.89 -19.44
N GLY A 82 -10.69 21.73 -18.45
CA GLY A 82 -11.39 21.73 -17.17
C GLY A 82 -10.47 22.11 -16.01
N PRO A 83 -11.00 22.23 -14.79
CA PRO A 83 -10.21 22.57 -13.62
C PRO A 83 -9.22 21.46 -13.27
N ILE A 84 -8.02 21.86 -12.85
CA ILE A 84 -7.02 21.00 -12.25
C ILE A 84 -7.28 20.84 -10.75
N SER A 85 -6.59 19.90 -10.11
CA SER A 85 -6.67 19.70 -8.66
C SER A 85 -6.34 20.99 -7.90
N SER A 86 -6.98 21.18 -6.74
CA SER A 86 -6.84 22.41 -5.94
C SER A 86 -5.39 22.69 -5.53
N VAL A 87 -4.58 21.63 -5.34
CA VAL A 87 -3.15 21.76 -5.02
C VAL A 87 -2.40 22.38 -6.18
N HIS A 88 -2.61 21.90 -7.41
CA HIS A 88 -1.96 22.42 -8.62
C HIS A 88 -2.58 23.74 -9.09
N ALA A 89 -3.82 24.04 -8.71
CA ALA A 89 -4.47 25.33 -8.93
C ALA A 89 -4.05 26.42 -7.92
N SER A 90 -3.26 26.07 -6.90
CA SER A 90 -2.92 27.00 -5.82
C SER A 90 -1.91 28.06 -6.24
N ALA A 91 -1.96 29.21 -5.57
CA ALA A 91 -0.97 30.27 -5.74
C ALA A 91 0.45 29.79 -5.38
N THR A 92 0.55 28.91 -4.41
CA THR A 92 1.83 28.29 -3.99
C THR A 92 2.45 27.48 -5.13
N PHE A 93 1.65 26.69 -5.84
CA PHE A 93 2.12 25.95 -7.00
C PHE A 93 2.63 26.88 -8.09
N SER A 94 1.87 27.92 -8.41
CA SER A 94 2.25 28.91 -9.42
C SER A 94 3.55 29.63 -9.07
N GLU A 95 3.75 29.93 -7.79
CA GLU A 95 4.99 30.55 -7.30
C GLU A 95 6.19 29.61 -7.38
N ILE A 96 6.02 28.34 -6.96
CA ILE A 96 7.06 27.31 -7.06
C ILE A 96 7.46 27.11 -8.52
N HIS A 97 6.47 27.00 -9.41
CA HIS A 97 6.73 26.82 -10.85
C HIS A 97 7.47 28.01 -11.43
N ARG A 98 7.07 29.22 -11.12
CA ARG A 98 7.76 30.44 -11.56
C ARG A 98 9.21 30.49 -11.10
N LYS A 99 9.49 30.06 -9.86
CA LYS A 99 10.87 30.01 -9.31
C LYS A 99 11.73 28.95 -9.99
N THR A 100 11.13 27.79 -10.34
CA THR A 100 11.88 26.69 -10.96
C THR A 100 12.08 26.85 -12.45
N SER A 101 11.14 27.50 -13.15
CA SER A 101 11.16 27.65 -14.63
C SER A 101 11.82 28.95 -15.12
N GLY A 102 12.19 29.85 -14.22
CA GLY A 102 12.97 31.05 -14.55
C GLY A 102 12.21 32.15 -15.32
N GLY A 103 10.87 32.18 -15.32
CA GLY A 103 10.14 33.25 -16.02
C GLY A 103 8.64 33.03 -16.22
N ASP A 104 8.03 33.80 -17.13
CA ASP A 104 6.61 33.88 -17.42
C ASP A 104 5.96 32.66 -18.11
N ALA A 105 6.40 31.44 -17.79
CA ALA A 105 5.74 30.26 -18.31
C ALA A 105 4.31 30.18 -17.76
N SER A 106 3.32 30.00 -18.65
CA SER A 106 1.95 29.73 -18.22
C SER A 106 1.89 28.56 -17.25
N SER A 107 0.94 28.56 -16.33
CA SER A 107 0.73 27.45 -15.38
C SER A 107 0.55 26.11 -16.11
N CYS A 108 0.03 26.13 -17.32
CA CYS A 108 -0.09 24.95 -18.18
C CYS A 108 1.26 24.37 -18.59
N ALA A 109 2.27 25.21 -18.80
CA ALA A 109 3.62 24.78 -19.17
C ALA A 109 4.35 24.03 -18.06
N ALA A 110 3.86 24.09 -16.83
CA ALA A 110 4.38 23.30 -15.72
C ALA A 110 4.26 21.79 -15.96
N CYS A 111 3.21 21.39 -16.67
CA CYS A 111 2.92 19.98 -16.99
C CYS A 111 3.07 19.72 -18.49
N HIS A 112 2.58 20.64 -19.34
CA HIS A 112 2.54 20.47 -20.78
C HIS A 112 3.68 21.24 -21.47
N GLU A 113 4.68 20.55 -21.96
CA GLU A 113 5.82 21.17 -22.66
C GLU A 113 5.39 22.07 -23.82
N GLY A 114 4.38 21.64 -24.60
CA GLY A 114 3.83 22.40 -25.72
C GLY A 114 3.20 23.74 -25.33
N ALA A 115 2.71 23.88 -24.09
CA ALA A 115 2.06 25.08 -23.62
C ALA A 115 3.03 26.27 -23.45
N GLY A 116 4.30 26.01 -23.23
CA GLY A 116 5.36 27.02 -23.18
C GLY A 116 5.87 27.46 -24.54
N GLN A 117 5.41 26.83 -25.63
CA GLN A 117 5.93 27.09 -26.99
C GLN A 117 4.98 27.93 -27.83
N ARG A 118 5.50 28.44 -28.93
CA ARG A 118 4.70 29.19 -29.90
C ARG A 118 3.65 28.30 -30.56
N VAL A 119 2.46 28.82 -30.77
CA VAL A 119 1.31 28.11 -31.36
C VAL A 119 1.60 27.57 -32.77
N ASP A 120 2.45 28.22 -33.52
CA ASP A 120 2.87 27.80 -34.86
C ASP A 120 3.69 26.47 -34.85
N SER A 121 4.31 26.13 -33.72
CA SER A 121 5.03 24.85 -33.56
C SER A 121 4.14 23.68 -33.16
N TRP A 122 2.91 23.94 -32.70
CA TRP A 122 2.02 22.87 -32.17
C TRP A 122 1.63 21.79 -33.19
N PRO A 123 1.27 22.14 -34.46
CA PRO A 123 0.93 21.12 -35.43
C PRO A 123 2.06 20.12 -35.70
N ALA A 124 3.30 20.61 -35.78
CA ALA A 124 4.48 19.75 -35.97
C ALA A 124 4.71 18.81 -34.77
N LYS A 125 4.60 19.34 -33.55
CA LYS A 125 4.75 18.52 -32.33
C LYS A 125 3.59 17.55 -32.09
N ALA A 126 2.36 17.94 -32.42
CA ALA A 126 1.24 17.03 -32.35
C ALA A 126 1.38 15.90 -33.37
N PHE A 127 1.91 16.17 -34.55
CA PHE A 127 2.20 15.14 -35.54
C PHE A 127 3.33 14.21 -35.13
N ASP A 128 4.38 14.75 -34.54
CA ASP A 128 5.50 14.00 -33.99
C ASP A 128 5.04 13.10 -32.82
N ALA A 129 4.26 13.63 -31.89
CA ALA A 129 3.65 12.87 -30.81
C ALA A 129 2.71 11.76 -31.31
N PHE A 130 1.95 12.03 -32.39
CA PHE A 130 1.10 11.03 -33.02
C PHE A 130 1.91 9.90 -33.68
N GLN A 131 3.03 10.22 -34.31
CA GLN A 131 3.91 9.22 -34.93
C GLN A 131 4.68 8.35 -33.90
N HIS A 132 5.05 8.94 -32.76
CA HIS A 132 5.92 8.31 -31.79
C HIS A 132 5.24 7.90 -30.47
N GLY A 133 4.00 8.35 -30.21
CA GLY A 133 3.43 8.28 -28.86
C GLY A 133 2.02 7.73 -28.68
N LEU A 134 1.26 7.48 -29.72
CA LEU A 134 -0.15 7.14 -29.54
C LEU A 134 -0.58 5.85 -30.27
N ALA A 135 0.00 4.72 -29.90
CA ALA A 135 -0.63 3.42 -30.14
C ALA A 135 -1.22 2.93 -28.81
N PRO A 136 -2.56 2.93 -28.62
CA PRO A 136 -3.16 2.81 -27.28
C PRO A 136 -2.98 1.47 -26.58
N ALA A 137 -2.77 0.38 -27.27
CA ALA A 137 -2.72 -0.96 -26.67
C ALA A 137 -1.42 -1.72 -26.93
N GLU A 138 -0.67 -1.37 -27.96
CA GLU A 138 0.56 -2.06 -28.30
C GLU A 138 1.80 -1.53 -27.57
N LEU A 139 1.75 -0.31 -27.06
CA LEU A 139 2.85 0.32 -26.32
C LEU A 139 3.08 -0.31 -24.95
N ILE A 140 2.05 -0.88 -24.34
CA ILE A 140 2.19 -1.69 -23.11
C ILE A 140 3.02 -2.96 -23.38
N ARG A 141 3.14 -3.38 -24.64
CA ARG A 141 3.76 -4.65 -25.05
C ARG A 141 5.22 -4.57 -25.54
N LYS A 142 5.76 -3.43 -25.92
CA LYS A 142 6.97 -3.43 -26.79
C LYS A 142 8.21 -2.64 -26.36
N GLY A 143 8.37 -2.18 -25.18
CA GLY A 143 9.66 -1.60 -24.84
C GLY A 143 9.66 -0.58 -23.69
N PRO A 144 10.80 -0.16 -23.15
CA PRO A 144 10.84 0.92 -22.20
C PRO A 144 10.32 2.16 -22.93
N LEU A 145 9.21 2.71 -22.43
CA LEU A 145 8.83 4.07 -22.76
C LEU A 145 9.92 4.97 -22.19
N GLU A 146 10.59 5.71 -23.05
CA GLU A 146 11.32 6.89 -22.60
C GLU A 146 10.32 7.72 -21.79
N SER A 147 10.74 8.18 -20.61
CA SER A 147 9.86 8.95 -19.75
C SER A 147 9.32 10.13 -20.58
N SER A 148 8.00 10.28 -20.64
CA SER A 148 7.40 11.36 -21.41
C SER A 148 7.95 12.70 -20.91
N ALA A 149 8.00 13.72 -21.76
CA ALA A 149 8.38 15.07 -21.34
C ALA A 149 7.52 15.55 -20.16
N MET A 150 6.26 15.10 -20.10
CA MET A 150 5.35 15.36 -18.99
C MET A 150 5.82 14.69 -17.70
N ASP A 151 6.32 13.46 -17.74
CA ASP A 151 6.85 12.78 -16.56
C ASP A 151 8.06 13.50 -16.00
N ALA A 152 8.94 14.00 -16.87
CA ALA A 152 10.09 14.80 -16.45
C ALA A 152 9.61 16.09 -15.73
N ASN A 153 8.56 16.72 -16.23
CA ASN A 153 7.96 17.88 -15.59
C ASN A 153 7.34 17.53 -14.23
N CYS A 154 6.61 16.42 -14.11
CA CYS A 154 6.09 15.95 -12.82
C CYS A 154 7.22 15.68 -11.84
N GLN A 155 8.27 15.00 -12.27
CA GLN A 155 9.43 14.62 -11.43
C GLN A 155 10.32 15.81 -11.06
N SER A 156 10.24 16.92 -11.75
CA SER A 156 10.95 18.14 -11.35
C SER A 156 10.54 18.64 -9.96
N CYS A 157 9.27 18.43 -9.60
CA CYS A 157 8.70 18.74 -8.29
C CYS A 157 8.51 17.49 -7.42
N HIS A 158 8.02 16.39 -7.98
CA HIS A 158 7.76 15.15 -7.28
C HIS A 158 8.96 14.20 -7.34
N LYS A 159 9.92 14.39 -6.42
CA LYS A 159 11.18 13.63 -6.36
C LYS A 159 11.03 12.33 -5.56
N GLY A 160 10.12 11.46 -5.95
CA GLY A 160 9.95 10.15 -5.33
C GLY A 160 10.60 9.02 -6.11
N LYS A 161 11.05 7.95 -5.42
CA LYS A 161 11.48 6.72 -6.10
C LYS A 161 10.26 6.00 -6.65
N LYS A 162 10.34 5.56 -7.90
CA LYS A 162 9.34 4.69 -8.50
C LYS A 162 9.34 3.31 -7.81
N PHE A 163 8.24 2.66 -7.76
CA PHE A 163 7.91 1.59 -6.84
C PHE A 163 8.00 0.22 -7.29
N HIS A 164 7.70 -0.03 -8.52
CA HIS A 164 8.00 -1.30 -9.11
C HIS A 164 9.51 -1.34 -9.35
N GLN A 165 10.11 -2.44 -9.00
CA GLN A 165 11.52 -2.66 -9.30
C GLN A 165 11.73 -2.41 -10.80
N PRO A 166 12.77 -1.69 -11.19
CA PRO A 166 12.99 -1.27 -12.59
C PRO A 166 12.99 -2.41 -13.59
N ASN A 167 13.25 -3.64 -13.12
CA ASN A 167 13.33 -4.85 -13.94
C ASN A 167 11.95 -5.47 -14.22
N VAL A 168 10.91 -5.04 -13.50
CA VAL A 168 9.63 -5.74 -13.46
C VAL A 168 8.52 -4.97 -14.11
N ALA A 169 8.47 -3.67 -13.95
CA ALA A 169 7.48 -2.84 -14.61
C ALA A 169 8.19 -1.82 -15.47
N LYS A 170 7.83 -1.81 -16.75
CA LYS A 170 8.13 -0.68 -17.61
C LYS A 170 7.51 0.55 -17.00
N GLU A 171 8.21 1.64 -17.15
CA GLU A 171 7.80 2.91 -16.59
C GLU A 171 6.48 3.34 -17.22
N PHE A 172 5.42 3.31 -16.43
CA PHE A 172 4.16 3.95 -16.81
C PHE A 172 4.31 5.45 -16.70
N ALA A 173 3.67 6.17 -17.60
CA ALA A 173 3.58 7.61 -17.51
C ALA A 173 2.72 8.00 -16.29
N CYS A 174 3.13 9.05 -15.57
CA CYS A 174 2.44 9.47 -14.35
C CYS A 174 0.94 9.73 -14.60
N TYR A 175 0.60 10.30 -15.76
CA TYR A 175 -0.76 10.64 -16.14
C TYR A 175 -1.65 9.42 -16.46
N GLU A 176 -1.10 8.24 -16.60
CA GLU A 176 -1.92 7.04 -16.81
C GLU A 176 -2.77 6.73 -15.59
N CYS A 177 -2.20 6.94 -14.40
CA CYS A 177 -2.89 6.75 -13.13
C CYS A 177 -3.34 8.08 -12.50
N HIS A 178 -2.52 9.13 -12.58
CA HIS A 178 -2.81 10.44 -12.00
C HIS A 178 -3.46 11.37 -13.02
N LYS A 179 -4.78 11.44 -13.00
CA LYS A 179 -5.56 12.21 -13.99
C LYS A 179 -5.98 13.55 -13.43
N GLU A 180 -5.44 14.61 -14.01
CA GLU A 180 -5.91 15.99 -13.79
C GLU A 180 -7.12 16.31 -14.69
N HIS A 181 -7.69 17.50 -14.56
CA HIS A 181 -8.83 17.98 -15.34
C HIS A 181 -10.12 17.15 -15.19
N GLN A 182 -10.35 16.59 -14.01
CA GLN A 182 -11.52 15.74 -13.73
C GLN A 182 -12.71 16.50 -13.11
N ASN A 183 -12.71 17.82 -13.14
CA ASN A 183 -13.77 18.70 -12.57
C ASN A 183 -14.04 18.53 -11.06
N SER A 184 -13.20 17.82 -10.34
CA SER A 184 -13.43 17.49 -8.92
C SER A 184 -12.77 18.45 -7.93
N GLY A 185 -11.89 19.33 -8.40
CA GLY A 185 -11.02 20.15 -7.52
C GLY A 185 -10.00 19.32 -6.72
N PHE A 186 -10.07 18.00 -6.81
CA PHE A 186 -9.13 17.06 -6.23
C PHE A 186 -8.65 16.10 -7.32
N MET A 187 -7.40 15.67 -7.21
CA MET A 187 -6.94 14.55 -8.03
C MET A 187 -7.74 13.31 -7.62
N LEU A 188 -8.40 12.69 -8.58
CA LEU A 188 -9.14 11.47 -8.31
C LEU A 188 -8.17 10.39 -7.81
N PRO A 189 -8.53 9.67 -6.75
CA PRO A 189 -7.73 8.52 -6.32
C PRO A 189 -7.62 7.50 -7.46
N VAL A 190 -6.44 6.92 -7.60
CA VAL A 190 -6.16 5.85 -8.59
C VAL A 190 -7.20 4.75 -8.44
N ASP A 191 -7.76 4.31 -9.56
CA ASP A 191 -8.77 3.25 -9.58
C ASP A 191 -8.11 1.86 -9.50
N SER A 192 -8.85 0.89 -8.99
CA SER A 192 -8.42 -0.52 -9.00
C SER A 192 -8.20 -1.05 -10.41
N GLY A 193 -8.94 -0.54 -11.41
CA GLY A 193 -8.78 -0.87 -12.82
C GLY A 193 -7.38 -0.55 -13.35
N ASP A 194 -6.78 0.56 -12.89
CA ASP A 194 -5.40 0.90 -13.26
C ASP A 194 -4.41 -0.18 -12.77
N CYS A 195 -4.64 -0.76 -11.61
CA CYS A 195 -3.81 -1.83 -11.05
C CYS A 195 -4.07 -3.16 -11.74
N THR A 196 -5.34 -3.52 -11.94
CA THR A 196 -5.72 -4.81 -12.52
C THR A 196 -5.47 -4.89 -14.03
N SER A 197 -5.25 -3.77 -14.71
CA SER A 197 -4.80 -3.76 -16.11
C SER A 197 -3.51 -4.58 -16.31
N CYS A 198 -2.63 -4.59 -15.29
CA CYS A 198 -1.43 -5.42 -15.28
C CYS A 198 -1.58 -6.63 -14.37
N HIS A 199 -1.99 -6.43 -13.11
CA HIS A 199 -2.12 -7.52 -12.15
C HIS A 199 -3.20 -8.54 -12.52
N GLY A 200 -4.19 -8.17 -13.33
CA GLY A 200 -5.21 -9.06 -13.89
C GLY A 200 -4.78 -9.84 -15.14
N SER A 201 -3.59 -9.56 -15.70
CA SER A 201 -3.08 -10.24 -16.87
C SER A 201 -2.04 -11.30 -16.51
N ALA A 202 -2.37 -12.57 -16.77
CA ALA A 202 -1.42 -13.69 -16.57
C ALA A 202 -0.13 -13.50 -17.39
N GLU A 203 -0.24 -12.94 -18.58
CA GLU A 203 0.86 -12.73 -19.51
C GLU A 203 1.82 -11.64 -18.99
N LEU A 204 1.27 -10.52 -18.52
CA LEU A 204 2.08 -9.44 -17.96
C LEU A 204 2.71 -9.83 -16.63
N MET A 205 1.98 -10.55 -15.79
CA MET A 205 2.50 -11.05 -14.50
C MET A 205 3.58 -12.12 -14.71
N ALA A 206 3.46 -12.99 -15.71
CA ALA A 206 4.49 -13.96 -16.07
C ALA A 206 5.75 -13.30 -16.63
N ALA A 207 5.59 -12.27 -17.46
CA ALA A 207 6.71 -11.53 -18.05
C ALA A 207 7.53 -10.75 -17.02
N SER A 208 6.92 -10.41 -15.87
CA SER A 208 7.54 -9.60 -14.82
C SER A 208 8.35 -10.40 -13.80
N ARG A 209 8.27 -11.72 -13.80
CA ARG A 209 8.93 -12.60 -12.80
C ARG A 209 10.03 -13.44 -13.41
N GLU A 210 11.18 -13.50 -12.76
CA GLU A 210 12.04 -14.68 -12.83
C GLU A 210 11.21 -15.86 -12.35
N GLN A 211 10.88 -16.76 -13.22
CA GLN A 211 10.00 -17.92 -13.13
C GLN A 211 9.34 -18.17 -11.75
N PRO A 212 8.02 -18.18 -11.65
CA PRO A 212 7.34 -18.42 -10.39
C PRO A 212 7.78 -19.79 -9.85
N LYS A 213 8.37 -19.82 -8.67
CA LYS A 213 8.87 -21.05 -8.03
C LYS A 213 7.85 -22.17 -7.91
N ASN A 214 6.57 -21.90 -8.17
CA ASN A 214 5.45 -22.84 -8.00
C ASN A 214 4.45 -22.86 -9.17
N GLY A 215 4.77 -22.33 -10.35
CA GLY A 215 3.90 -22.42 -11.53
C GLY A 215 2.53 -21.71 -11.45
N ARG A 216 2.27 -20.94 -10.40
CA ARG A 216 1.01 -20.22 -10.20
C ARG A 216 1.15 -18.78 -10.67
N SER A 217 0.33 -18.39 -11.64
CA SER A 217 0.16 -16.98 -11.97
C SER A 217 -0.66 -16.32 -10.85
N ASP A 218 -0.06 -15.34 -10.16
CA ASP A 218 -0.77 -14.54 -9.17
C ASP A 218 -1.57 -13.44 -9.85
N VAL A 219 -2.50 -13.84 -10.70
CA VAL A 219 -3.44 -12.92 -11.36
C VAL A 219 -4.41 -12.41 -10.31
N ILE A 220 -4.59 -11.11 -10.24
CA ILE A 220 -5.48 -10.44 -9.31
C ILE A 220 -6.46 -9.60 -10.11
N THR A 221 -7.70 -10.06 -10.21
CA THR A 221 -8.74 -9.35 -10.95
C THR A 221 -9.63 -8.52 -10.03
N ALA A 222 -9.81 -8.96 -8.79
CA ALA A 222 -10.57 -8.25 -7.78
C ALA A 222 -10.08 -8.57 -6.37
N PHE A 223 -10.34 -7.64 -5.44
CA PHE A 223 -9.95 -7.81 -4.05
C PHE A 223 -10.64 -9.00 -3.38
N ASP A 224 -11.92 -9.20 -3.67
CA ASP A 224 -12.79 -10.16 -2.97
C ASP A 224 -12.69 -11.60 -3.49
N THR A 225 -12.10 -11.83 -4.66
CA THR A 225 -12.14 -13.14 -5.32
C THR A 225 -10.82 -13.88 -5.31
N ASP A 226 -9.73 -13.23 -5.70
CA ASP A 226 -8.49 -13.93 -6.03
C ASP A 226 -7.22 -13.32 -5.42
N HIS A 227 -7.37 -12.48 -4.39
CA HIS A 227 -6.26 -11.84 -3.72
C HIS A 227 -5.28 -12.87 -3.11
N PRO A 228 -3.99 -12.85 -3.49
CA PRO A 228 -3.05 -13.94 -3.18
C PRO A 228 -2.70 -14.08 -1.70
N GLU A 229 -2.67 -13.00 -0.93
CA GLU A 229 -2.31 -13.06 0.48
C GLU A 229 -3.29 -13.89 1.33
N PHE A 230 -4.55 -13.95 0.92
CA PHE A 230 -5.56 -14.78 1.59
C PHE A 230 -5.58 -16.23 1.14
N ARG A 231 -4.75 -16.61 0.15
CA ARG A 231 -4.63 -18.01 -0.28
C ARG A 231 -4.08 -18.90 0.83
N GLN A 232 -3.16 -18.40 1.63
CA GLN A 232 -2.58 -19.16 2.76
C GLN A 232 -3.67 -19.71 3.67
N LEU A 233 -4.71 -18.92 3.96
CA LEU A 233 -5.84 -19.36 4.75
C LEU A 233 -6.73 -20.37 4.02
N ARG A 234 -6.92 -20.20 2.72
CA ARG A 234 -7.70 -21.14 1.90
C ARG A 234 -7.00 -22.48 1.72
N ASP A 235 -5.69 -22.45 1.54
CA ASP A 235 -4.85 -23.63 1.30
C ASP A 235 -4.49 -24.35 2.59
N GLY A 236 -4.97 -23.88 3.75
CA GLY A 236 -4.74 -24.49 5.05
C GLY A 236 -3.27 -24.48 5.48
N VAL A 237 -2.52 -23.48 5.06
CA VAL A 237 -1.13 -23.30 5.49
C VAL A 237 -1.11 -23.13 7.00
N ARG A 238 -0.17 -23.80 7.66
CA ARG A 238 0.04 -23.71 9.09
C ARG A 238 1.25 -22.83 9.40
N ASP A 239 1.22 -22.19 10.55
CA ASP A 239 2.39 -21.48 11.08
C ASP A 239 3.49 -22.49 11.40
N GLU A 240 4.69 -22.28 10.88
CA GLU A 240 5.86 -23.12 11.13
C GLU A 240 6.54 -22.80 12.47
N ASN A 241 5.95 -21.94 13.28
CA ASN A 241 6.48 -21.57 14.58
C ASN A 241 6.61 -22.82 15.48
N SER A 242 7.76 -22.96 16.11
CA SER A 242 8.07 -24.09 17.00
C SER A 242 7.70 -23.85 18.45
N LEU A 243 7.19 -22.68 18.81
CA LEU A 243 6.73 -22.41 20.18
C LEU A 243 5.43 -23.17 20.44
N LYS A 244 5.38 -23.92 21.54
CA LYS A 244 4.17 -24.62 21.97
C LYS A 244 3.31 -23.67 22.80
N PHE A 245 2.29 -23.10 22.18
CA PHE A 245 1.37 -22.18 22.84
C PHE A 245 -0.09 -22.51 22.52
N ASN A 246 -0.97 -22.33 23.49
CA ASN A 246 -2.39 -22.66 23.39
C ASN A 246 -3.23 -21.45 23.81
N HIS A 247 -3.76 -20.72 22.83
CA HIS A 247 -4.62 -19.56 23.09
C HIS A 247 -5.88 -19.91 23.87
N ALA A 248 -6.50 -21.03 23.53
CA ALA A 248 -7.75 -21.44 24.17
C ALA A 248 -7.60 -21.68 25.69
N VAL A 249 -6.45 -22.20 26.14
CA VAL A 249 -6.17 -22.38 27.58
C VAL A 249 -5.96 -21.03 28.26
N HIS A 250 -5.24 -20.10 27.63
CA HIS A 250 -4.89 -18.82 28.22
C HIS A 250 -6.04 -17.82 28.25
N LEU A 251 -6.99 -17.94 27.31
CA LEU A 251 -8.10 -17.01 27.17
C LEU A 251 -9.42 -17.49 27.79
N ARG A 252 -9.55 -18.81 28.07
CA ARG A 252 -10.77 -19.35 28.71
C ARG A 252 -10.79 -19.03 30.19
N THR A 253 -11.89 -18.43 30.64
CA THR A 253 -12.12 -18.16 32.07
C THR A 253 -12.09 -19.44 32.90
N GLY A 254 -11.45 -19.41 34.07
CA GLY A 254 -11.38 -20.52 35.00
C GLY A 254 -10.33 -21.61 34.69
N LYS A 255 -9.55 -21.43 33.61
CA LYS A 255 -8.42 -22.35 33.32
C LYS A 255 -7.12 -21.88 33.95
N ILE A 256 -6.97 -20.59 34.09
CA ILE A 256 -5.82 -19.94 34.76
C ILE A 256 -6.33 -18.94 35.81
N SER A 257 -5.48 -18.62 36.78
CA SER A 257 -5.83 -17.78 37.92
C SER A 257 -6.03 -16.29 37.58
N LYS A 258 -5.48 -15.82 36.47
CA LYS A 258 -5.55 -14.44 35.99
C LYS A 258 -6.33 -14.38 34.67
N VAL A 259 -7.27 -13.47 34.55
CA VAL A 259 -7.94 -13.20 33.28
C VAL A 259 -6.98 -12.41 32.41
N LEU A 260 -6.61 -12.96 31.27
CA LEU A 260 -5.73 -12.33 30.30
C LEU A 260 -6.53 -11.69 29.16
N ASN A 261 -6.09 -10.53 28.73
CA ASN A 261 -6.59 -9.82 27.56
C ASN A 261 -5.58 -9.94 26.41
N CYS A 262 -6.05 -9.72 25.20
CA CYS A 262 -5.19 -9.80 24.01
C CYS A 262 -3.96 -8.87 24.11
N ASN A 263 -4.15 -7.67 24.66
CA ASN A 263 -3.10 -6.65 24.81
C ASN A 263 -2.05 -6.99 25.89
N ASP A 264 -2.30 -7.98 26.75
CA ASP A 264 -1.30 -8.41 27.74
C ASP A 264 -0.12 -9.12 27.06
N CYS A 265 -0.32 -9.61 25.83
CA CYS A 265 0.70 -10.26 25.02
C CYS A 265 0.95 -9.56 23.69
N HIS A 266 -0.10 -9.07 23.04
CA HIS A 266 -0.03 -8.42 21.74
C HIS A 266 -0.02 -6.90 21.86
N GLU A 267 1.17 -6.33 22.02
CA GLU A 267 1.34 -4.89 22.09
C GLU A 267 1.56 -4.31 20.70
N ARG A 268 0.82 -3.28 20.38
CA ARG A 268 0.98 -2.57 19.10
C ARG A 268 2.20 -1.66 19.14
N ASP A 269 2.79 -1.47 17.97
CA ASP A 269 3.77 -0.40 17.77
C ASP A 269 3.11 0.98 17.84
N GLY A 270 3.92 2.05 17.84
CA GLY A 270 3.40 3.43 17.93
C GLY A 270 2.59 3.90 16.71
N ARG A 271 2.55 3.10 15.63
CA ARG A 271 1.80 3.39 14.40
C ARG A 271 0.55 2.53 14.25
N GLY A 272 0.38 1.52 15.09
CA GLY A 272 -0.73 0.55 15.00
C GLY A 272 -0.65 -0.40 13.79
N GLU A 273 0.49 -0.45 13.11
CA GLU A 273 0.70 -1.28 11.92
C GLU A 273 1.24 -2.67 12.27
N TYR A 274 2.07 -2.77 13.31
CA TYR A 274 2.76 -3.98 13.72
C TYR A 274 2.47 -4.35 15.16
N GLN A 275 2.69 -5.61 15.50
CA GLN A 275 2.74 -6.07 16.86
C GLN A 275 4.21 -6.08 17.33
N ARG A 276 4.45 -5.67 18.58
CA ARG A 276 5.77 -5.78 19.18
C ARG A 276 6.12 -7.25 19.42
N PRO A 277 7.40 -7.63 19.35
CA PRO A 277 7.81 -8.99 19.61
C PRO A 277 7.39 -9.48 21.01
N ILE A 278 6.87 -10.71 21.06
CA ILE A 278 6.56 -11.38 22.32
C ILE A 278 7.87 -11.94 22.88
N THR A 279 8.17 -11.62 24.14
CA THR A 279 9.34 -12.11 24.86
C THR A 279 8.92 -12.88 26.10
N TYR A 280 9.73 -13.85 26.51
CA TYR A 280 9.47 -14.63 27.72
C TYR A 280 9.42 -13.72 28.95
N GLU A 281 10.40 -12.86 29.11
CA GLU A 281 10.59 -12.01 30.29
C GLU A 281 9.40 -11.10 30.57
N LYS A 282 8.78 -10.57 29.51
CA LYS A 282 7.69 -9.61 29.63
C LYS A 282 6.32 -10.28 29.69
N HIS A 283 6.12 -11.37 28.91
CA HIS A 283 4.78 -11.86 28.66
C HIS A 283 4.49 -13.22 29.32
N CYS A 284 5.54 -13.98 29.70
CA CYS A 284 5.39 -15.34 30.20
C CYS A 284 5.91 -15.52 31.64
N ALA A 285 7.01 -14.84 32.00
CA ALA A 285 7.76 -15.08 33.22
C ALA A 285 6.97 -14.85 34.52
N GLU A 286 5.94 -14.00 34.50
CA GLU A 286 5.09 -13.72 35.67
C GLU A 286 4.38 -15.01 36.16
N CYS A 287 3.92 -15.83 35.22
CA CYS A 287 3.17 -17.07 35.53
C CYS A 287 4.02 -18.36 35.31
N HIS A 288 4.86 -18.33 34.29
CA HIS A 288 5.74 -19.47 33.94
C HIS A 288 7.17 -19.18 34.42
N THR A 289 7.39 -19.32 35.73
CA THR A 289 8.72 -19.10 36.31
C THR A 289 9.65 -20.23 35.90
N LEU A 290 10.94 -19.92 35.69
CA LEU A 290 11.99 -20.90 35.43
C LEU A 290 12.67 -21.33 36.75
N GLN A 291 11.92 -21.30 37.83
CA GLN A 291 12.38 -21.76 39.12
C GLN A 291 12.48 -23.30 39.14
N PHE A 292 13.69 -23.81 39.18
CA PHE A 292 13.91 -25.27 39.18
C PHE A 292 14.18 -25.84 40.56
N ASP A 293 14.60 -25.03 41.52
CA ASP A 293 14.76 -25.44 42.90
C ASP A 293 13.70 -24.79 43.82
N PRO A 294 12.63 -25.54 44.16
CA PRO A 294 11.60 -25.03 45.06
C PRO A 294 12.10 -24.81 46.50
N ASN A 295 13.21 -25.44 46.91
CA ASN A 295 13.73 -25.34 48.26
C ASN A 295 14.50 -24.06 48.54
N THR A 296 14.83 -23.29 47.51
CA THR A 296 15.41 -21.94 47.67
C THR A 296 14.35 -20.87 47.88
N SER A 297 13.07 -21.18 47.76
CA SER A 297 11.94 -20.26 47.94
C SER A 297 11.12 -20.50 49.21
N ALA A 298 11.72 -20.98 50.27
CA ALA A 298 11.03 -21.21 51.57
C ALA A 298 10.40 -19.92 52.15
N ASN A 299 10.89 -18.76 51.79
CA ASN A 299 10.31 -17.46 52.10
C ASN A 299 9.54 -16.92 50.88
N LYS A 300 8.21 -16.82 50.97
CA LYS A 300 7.32 -16.33 49.87
C LYS A 300 7.70 -14.97 49.28
N ASN A 301 8.58 -14.25 49.94
CA ASN A 301 9.03 -12.94 49.48
C ASN A 301 10.40 -12.94 48.77
N LYS A 302 11.03 -14.11 48.62
CA LYS A 302 12.32 -14.23 47.95
C LYS A 302 12.20 -15.11 46.71
N PRO A 303 12.69 -14.66 45.55
CA PRO A 303 12.70 -15.50 44.37
C PRO A 303 13.64 -16.66 44.57
N GLY A 304 13.21 -17.87 44.22
CA GLY A 304 14.09 -19.02 44.18
C GLY A 304 15.11 -18.94 43.05
N ILE A 305 16.08 -19.85 43.04
CA ILE A 305 17.04 -19.92 41.93
C ILE A 305 16.32 -20.33 40.65
N GLN A 306 16.46 -19.49 39.63
CA GLN A 306 15.85 -19.68 38.33
C GLN A 306 16.91 -20.00 37.28
N ILE A 307 16.54 -20.86 36.35
CA ILE A 307 17.34 -21.14 35.16
C ILE A 307 17.28 -19.90 34.23
N PRO A 308 18.41 -19.48 33.66
CA PRO A 308 18.39 -18.39 32.70
C PRO A 308 17.63 -18.81 31.43
N HIS A 309 16.73 -17.95 30.95
CA HIS A 309 16.12 -18.11 29.65
C HIS A 309 17.08 -17.58 28.57
N GLY A 310 17.56 -18.47 27.71
CA GLY A 310 18.54 -18.13 26.68
C GLY A 310 19.07 -19.33 25.91
N ASP A 311 20.25 -19.18 25.34
CA ASP A 311 20.91 -20.28 24.62
C ASP A 311 21.13 -21.51 25.51
N PRO A 312 20.91 -22.75 25.03
CA PRO A 312 21.17 -23.99 25.77
C PRO A 312 22.55 -24.08 26.41
N TYR A 313 23.55 -23.45 25.81
CA TYR A 313 24.88 -23.37 26.37
C TYR A 313 24.92 -22.64 27.72
N TYR A 314 24.17 -21.53 27.83
CA TYR A 314 24.08 -20.76 29.09
C TYR A 314 23.37 -21.56 30.17
N VAL A 315 22.32 -22.32 29.81
CA VAL A 315 21.63 -23.19 30.73
C VAL A 315 22.60 -24.28 31.26
N ARG A 316 23.36 -24.90 30.38
CA ARG A 316 24.38 -25.88 30.77
C ARG A 316 25.46 -25.26 31.66
N ALA A 317 25.96 -24.11 31.33
CA ALA A 317 26.97 -23.38 32.12
C ALA A 317 26.44 -23.07 33.53
N PHE A 318 25.18 -22.62 33.60
CA PHE A 318 24.50 -22.36 34.87
C PHE A 318 24.40 -23.62 35.72
N LEU A 319 23.92 -24.75 35.17
CA LEU A 319 23.81 -26.02 35.90
C LEU A 319 25.15 -26.54 36.37
N ARG A 320 26.22 -26.40 35.59
CA ARG A 320 27.58 -26.73 36.00
C ARG A 320 28.13 -25.84 37.09
N SER A 321 27.65 -24.61 37.21
CA SER A 321 28.05 -23.63 38.22
C SER A 321 27.13 -23.58 39.43
N LEU A 322 26.28 -24.57 39.66
CA LEU A 322 25.28 -24.57 40.75
C LEU A 322 25.90 -24.30 42.15
N ASN A 323 27.11 -24.78 42.40
CA ASN A 323 27.78 -24.47 43.66
C ASN A 323 27.94 -22.96 43.88
N ILE A 324 28.32 -22.24 42.82
CA ILE A 324 28.49 -20.77 42.84
C ILE A 324 27.14 -20.10 42.99
N GLN A 325 26.12 -20.59 42.27
CA GLN A 325 24.76 -20.04 42.34
C GLN A 325 24.17 -20.22 43.75
N TYR A 326 24.36 -21.35 44.40
CA TYR A 326 23.92 -21.55 45.79
C TYR A 326 24.72 -20.71 46.77
N GLU A 327 26.03 -20.58 46.56
CA GLU A 327 26.86 -19.72 47.40
C GLU A 327 26.39 -18.27 47.32
N GLU A 328 26.17 -17.71 46.12
CA GLU A 328 25.68 -16.38 45.94
C GLU A 328 24.27 -16.18 46.50
N TYR A 329 23.38 -17.16 46.32
CA TYR A 329 22.04 -17.13 46.88
C TYR A 329 22.08 -17.14 48.43
N GLY A 330 22.90 -17.99 49.01
CA GLY A 330 23.08 -18.07 50.47
C GLY A 330 23.57 -16.74 51.05
N ARG A 331 24.50 -16.07 50.36
CA ARG A 331 25.01 -14.72 50.78
C ARG A 331 23.95 -13.63 50.62
N SER A 332 23.36 -13.56 49.44
CA SER A 332 22.50 -12.43 49.09
C SER A 332 21.09 -12.52 49.67
N HIS A 333 20.56 -13.74 49.80
CA HIS A 333 19.16 -13.96 50.18
C HIS A 333 19.00 -14.55 51.59
N GLU A 334 19.93 -15.42 52.01
CA GLU A 334 19.85 -16.03 53.36
C GLU A 334 20.72 -15.31 54.40
N GLY A 335 21.57 -14.40 53.94
CA GLY A 335 22.42 -13.60 54.84
C GLY A 335 23.56 -14.41 55.48
N ILE A 336 23.94 -15.54 54.88
CA ILE A 336 25.01 -16.39 55.37
C ILE A 336 26.36 -15.74 55.06
N THR A 337 27.08 -15.33 56.13
CA THR A 337 28.37 -14.63 55.96
C THR A 337 29.56 -15.54 56.27
N ARG A 338 29.38 -16.54 57.14
CA ARG A 338 30.44 -17.46 57.53
C ARG A 338 30.66 -18.51 56.43
N ARG A 339 31.94 -18.78 56.16
CA ARG A 339 32.32 -19.67 55.06
C ARG A 339 31.97 -21.13 55.33
N ASP A 340 32.11 -21.58 56.59
CA ASP A 340 31.71 -22.94 56.97
C ASP A 340 30.22 -23.17 56.81
N GLU A 341 29.38 -22.31 57.32
CA GLU A 341 27.92 -22.34 57.15
C GLU A 341 27.50 -22.28 55.70
N LEU A 342 28.22 -21.47 54.92
CA LEU A 342 27.94 -21.35 53.50
C LEU A 342 28.29 -22.65 52.71
N ASN A 343 29.40 -23.29 53.03
CA ASN A 343 29.78 -24.56 52.46
C ASN A 343 28.77 -25.67 52.80
N ASP A 344 28.28 -25.69 54.04
CA ASP A 344 27.24 -26.63 54.47
C ASP A 344 25.93 -26.38 53.76
N TYR A 345 25.53 -25.11 53.62
CA TYR A 345 24.37 -24.73 52.88
C TYR A 345 24.45 -25.17 51.42
N VAL A 346 25.54 -24.89 50.72
CA VAL A 346 25.74 -25.29 49.32
C VAL A 346 25.66 -26.81 49.16
N ARG A 347 26.29 -27.55 50.10
CA ARG A 347 26.28 -29.04 50.08
C ARG A 347 24.87 -29.59 50.28
N GLU A 348 24.12 -29.01 51.23
CA GLU A 348 22.74 -29.42 51.52
C GLU A 348 21.83 -29.14 50.29
N LYS A 349 21.90 -27.95 49.74
CA LYS A 349 21.08 -27.57 48.56
C LYS A 349 21.40 -28.43 47.36
N LYS A 350 22.67 -28.65 47.07
CA LYS A 350 23.08 -29.53 45.97
C LYS A 350 22.58 -30.96 46.14
N SER A 351 22.76 -31.55 47.32
CA SER A 351 22.23 -32.88 47.62
C SER A 351 20.70 -32.91 47.54
N GLY A 352 20.04 -31.85 47.93
CA GLY A 352 18.59 -31.70 47.86
C GLY A 352 18.08 -31.73 46.42
N ILE A 353 18.75 -30.98 45.52
CA ILE A 353 18.35 -30.91 44.11
C ILE A 353 18.62 -32.23 43.39
N GLU A 354 19.76 -32.89 43.68
CA GLU A 354 20.08 -34.21 43.11
C GLU A 354 19.05 -35.27 43.52
N LYS A 355 18.61 -35.27 44.79
CA LYS A 355 17.53 -36.15 45.27
C LYS A 355 16.16 -35.78 44.65
N LEU A 356 15.86 -34.49 44.54
CA LEU A 356 14.59 -34.02 44.01
C LEU A 356 14.33 -34.46 42.56
N TYR A 357 15.38 -34.43 41.76
CA TYR A 357 15.29 -34.87 40.36
C TYR A 357 15.60 -36.36 40.15
N GLU A 358 16.03 -37.08 41.18
CA GLU A 358 16.42 -38.51 41.15
C GLU A 358 17.33 -38.92 39.99
N THR A 359 18.06 -37.92 39.46
CA THR A 359 18.72 -38.05 38.17
C THR A 359 20.23 -38.08 38.23
N GLY A 360 20.83 -37.75 39.39
CA GLY A 360 22.27 -37.70 39.52
C GLY A 360 22.95 -36.88 38.42
N GLU A 361 23.57 -37.55 37.47
CA GLU A 361 24.26 -36.95 36.34
C GLU A 361 23.32 -36.39 35.25
N ASN A 362 22.01 -36.70 35.31
CA ASN A 362 21.03 -36.34 34.29
C ASN A 362 20.20 -35.07 34.59
N LEU A 363 20.67 -34.21 35.51
CA LEU A 363 19.95 -32.99 35.86
C LEU A 363 19.72 -32.08 34.61
N GLU A 364 20.69 -32.00 33.73
CA GLU A 364 20.56 -31.26 32.49
C GLU A 364 19.43 -31.83 31.63
N ARG A 365 19.35 -33.14 31.50
CA ARG A 365 18.30 -33.83 30.74
C ARG A 365 16.91 -33.52 31.33
N ALA A 366 16.80 -33.56 32.67
CA ALA A 366 15.55 -33.23 33.36
C ALA A 366 15.10 -31.79 33.04
N VAL A 367 16.03 -30.82 33.01
CA VAL A 367 15.76 -29.42 32.73
C VAL A 367 15.30 -29.22 31.27
N PHE A 368 15.92 -29.89 30.32
CA PHE A 368 15.57 -29.68 28.91
C PHE A 368 14.33 -30.43 28.45
N PHE A 369 14.15 -31.68 28.90
CA PHE A 369 13.18 -32.62 28.30
C PHE A 369 11.93 -32.89 29.13
N ALA A 370 11.77 -32.28 30.30
CA ALA A 370 10.50 -32.36 31.02
C ALA A 370 9.38 -31.68 30.19
N ASP A 371 8.20 -32.25 30.25
CA ASP A 371 6.99 -31.73 29.62
C ASP A 371 6.14 -30.88 30.58
N MET A 372 4.96 -30.45 30.13
CA MET A 372 4.03 -29.64 30.92
C MET A 372 3.60 -30.29 32.24
N LYS A 373 3.71 -31.61 32.37
CA LYS A 373 3.38 -32.33 33.58
C LYS A 373 4.60 -32.52 34.49
N GLY A 374 5.76 -32.02 34.09
CA GLY A 374 7.03 -32.29 34.74
C GLY A 374 7.47 -33.74 34.55
N GLU A 375 7.02 -34.41 33.50
CA GLU A 375 7.38 -35.80 33.19
C GLU A 375 8.50 -35.83 32.16
N MET A 376 9.52 -36.61 32.44
CA MET A 376 10.58 -36.91 31.48
C MET A 376 10.20 -38.11 30.60
N PRO A 377 10.83 -38.25 29.42
CA PRO A 377 10.77 -39.53 28.70
C PRO A 377 11.13 -40.68 29.59
N GLY A 378 10.21 -41.65 29.79
CA GLY A 378 10.36 -42.75 30.73
C GLY A 378 9.53 -42.64 32.01
N GLY A 379 8.70 -41.59 32.16
CA GLY A 379 7.72 -41.48 33.26
C GLY A 379 8.28 -40.97 34.59
N LEU A 380 9.53 -40.47 34.61
CA LEU A 380 10.10 -39.76 35.76
C LEU A 380 9.43 -38.41 35.96
N ARG A 381 8.98 -38.12 37.18
CA ARG A 381 8.43 -36.82 37.54
C ARG A 381 9.49 -35.90 38.08
N VAL A 382 9.52 -34.70 37.56
CA VAL A 382 10.36 -33.60 38.05
C VAL A 382 9.50 -32.40 38.44
N PRO A 383 9.90 -31.58 39.43
CA PRO A 383 9.10 -30.44 39.88
C PRO A 383 9.10 -29.29 38.89
N PHE A 384 10.08 -29.21 38.02
CA PHE A 384 10.21 -28.15 37.01
C PHE A 384 9.66 -28.60 35.66
N ALA A 385 8.72 -27.88 35.15
CA ALA A 385 8.26 -28.05 33.78
C ALA A 385 9.33 -27.49 32.81
N GLY A 386 10.13 -28.37 32.24
CA GLY A 386 11.35 -28.04 31.51
C GLY A 386 11.14 -27.28 30.22
N CYS A 387 12.23 -27.07 29.48
CA CYS A 387 12.23 -26.35 28.22
C CYS A 387 11.27 -26.95 27.19
N ALA A 388 11.10 -28.26 27.16
CA ALA A 388 10.21 -28.99 26.25
C ALA A 388 8.72 -28.63 26.44
N THR A 389 8.35 -27.99 27.53
CA THR A 389 7.00 -27.49 27.77
C THR A 389 6.61 -26.45 26.72
N CYS A 390 7.54 -25.56 26.36
CA CYS A 390 7.30 -24.44 25.42
C CYS A 390 8.03 -24.66 24.10
N HIS A 391 9.10 -25.42 24.03
CA HIS A 391 9.98 -25.55 22.89
C HIS A 391 10.04 -26.96 22.33
N ASP A 392 10.37 -27.08 21.05
CA ASP A 392 10.80 -28.32 20.43
C ASP A 392 12.28 -28.53 20.76
N VAL A 393 12.55 -29.50 21.62
CA VAL A 393 13.90 -29.85 22.10
C VAL A 393 14.33 -31.16 21.48
N SER A 394 15.51 -31.20 20.91
CA SER A 394 16.11 -32.41 20.33
C SER A 394 17.34 -32.83 21.10
N GLU A 395 17.56 -34.16 21.18
CA GLU A 395 18.71 -34.73 21.82
C GLU A 395 20.04 -34.19 21.27
N PRO A 396 21.07 -34.10 22.12
CA PRO A 396 22.38 -33.64 21.67
C PRO A 396 22.98 -34.61 20.64
N LYS A 397 23.66 -34.10 19.65
CA LYS A 397 24.28 -34.90 18.59
C LYS A 397 25.51 -35.66 19.03
N SER A 398 26.06 -35.34 20.19
CA SER A 398 27.22 -35.99 20.82
C SER A 398 27.20 -35.68 22.32
N ASP A 399 27.95 -36.45 23.11
CA ASP A 399 28.01 -36.32 24.57
C ASP A 399 28.45 -34.91 25.05
N ASN A 400 29.25 -34.24 24.26
CA ASN A 400 29.70 -32.87 24.57
C ASN A 400 28.78 -31.75 24.00
N ALA A 401 27.85 -32.11 23.11
CA ALA A 401 26.94 -31.14 22.54
C ALA A 401 25.79 -30.82 23.50
N THR A 402 25.28 -29.59 23.48
CA THR A 402 24.03 -29.23 24.18
C THR A 402 22.83 -29.77 23.42
N PRO A 403 21.70 -30.03 24.11
CA PRO A 403 20.41 -30.20 23.44
C PRO A 403 20.13 -29.04 22.47
N THR A 404 19.45 -29.33 21.40
CA THR A 404 19.12 -28.32 20.40
C THR A 404 17.67 -27.92 20.59
N ILE A 405 17.44 -26.61 20.71
CA ILE A 405 16.09 -26.00 20.69
C ILE A 405 15.83 -25.45 19.29
N LYS A 406 14.73 -25.92 18.69
CA LYS A 406 14.31 -25.37 17.39
C LYS A 406 14.01 -23.89 17.57
N LYS A 407 14.62 -23.04 16.73
CA LYS A 407 14.46 -21.59 16.80
C LYS A 407 12.99 -21.21 16.68
N VAL A 408 12.50 -20.43 17.63
CA VAL A 408 11.18 -19.82 17.56
C VAL A 408 11.19 -18.73 16.52
N SER A 409 10.22 -18.75 15.62
CA SER A 409 10.04 -17.76 14.58
C SER A 409 8.61 -17.23 14.66
N ILE A 410 8.43 -16.13 15.37
CA ILE A 410 7.15 -15.42 15.42
C ILE A 410 7.25 -14.28 14.40
N PRO A 411 6.49 -14.33 13.30
CA PRO A 411 6.54 -13.27 12.31
C PRO A 411 5.89 -12.00 12.87
N ASP A 412 6.57 -10.86 12.72
CA ASP A 412 6.01 -9.56 13.09
C ASP A 412 4.83 -9.21 12.18
N ARG A 413 4.77 -9.81 11.00
CA ARG A 413 3.82 -9.46 9.95
C ARG A 413 3.54 -10.63 9.01
N TRP A 414 2.27 -10.96 8.87
CA TRP A 414 1.80 -11.98 7.95
C TRP A 414 1.50 -11.45 6.56
N MET A 415 0.89 -10.26 6.48
CA MET A 415 0.58 -9.60 5.21
C MET A 415 1.69 -8.61 4.87
N THR A 416 2.69 -9.06 4.10
CA THR A 416 3.92 -8.29 3.86
C THR A 416 3.75 -7.23 2.77
N GLN A 417 2.80 -7.40 1.88
CA GLN A 417 2.60 -6.52 0.73
C GLN A 417 1.53 -5.44 0.96
N GLY A 418 0.58 -5.69 1.85
CA GLY A 418 -0.47 -4.75 2.18
C GLY A 418 -0.22 -4.00 3.49
N LYS A 419 -0.74 -2.81 3.66
CA LYS A 419 -0.76 -2.07 4.92
C LYS A 419 -2.07 -2.30 5.62
N PHE A 420 -2.00 -2.73 6.87
CA PHE A 420 -3.15 -2.85 7.75
C PHE A 420 -2.88 -2.05 9.02
N ASN A 421 -3.86 -1.29 9.48
CA ASN A 421 -3.74 -0.49 10.69
C ASN A 421 -4.79 -0.92 11.71
N HIS A 422 -4.34 -1.58 12.78
CA HIS A 422 -5.22 -2.06 13.84
C HIS A 422 -5.91 -0.93 14.59
N ASP A 423 -5.25 0.22 14.83
CA ASP A 423 -5.82 1.34 15.59
C ASP A 423 -7.06 1.93 14.90
N MET A 424 -7.06 1.95 13.57
CA MET A 424 -8.22 2.44 12.81
C MET A 424 -9.42 1.51 12.94
N HIS A 425 -9.19 0.20 12.95
CA HIS A 425 -10.25 -0.81 13.02
C HIS A 425 -10.79 -0.98 14.44
N GLN A 426 -9.94 -0.95 15.45
CA GLN A 426 -10.35 -1.13 16.84
C GLN A 426 -11.17 0.03 17.44
N LYS A 427 -11.36 1.11 16.70
CA LYS A 427 -12.32 2.16 17.10
C LYS A 427 -13.77 1.69 17.07
N GLY A 428 -14.06 0.62 16.35
CA GLY A 428 -15.42 0.09 16.20
C GLY A 428 -15.54 -1.42 16.21
N LEU A 429 -14.43 -2.16 16.24
CA LEU A 429 -14.40 -3.63 16.19
C LEU A 429 -13.60 -4.20 17.35
N ALA A 430 -14.06 -5.31 17.91
CA ALA A 430 -13.29 -6.09 18.87
C ALA A 430 -12.30 -7.03 18.16
N CYS A 431 -11.25 -7.45 18.86
CA CYS A 431 -10.26 -8.37 18.28
C CYS A 431 -10.90 -9.67 17.77
N LEU A 432 -11.90 -10.19 18.48
CA LEU A 432 -12.58 -11.44 18.16
C LEU A 432 -13.55 -11.35 16.99
N ASP A 433 -13.90 -10.14 16.53
CA ASP A 433 -14.69 -9.97 15.31
C ASP A 433 -13.92 -10.44 14.07
N CYS A 434 -12.58 -10.32 14.14
CA CYS A 434 -11.69 -10.72 13.06
C CYS A 434 -10.90 -12.00 13.36
N HIS A 435 -10.45 -12.21 14.62
CA HIS A 435 -9.56 -13.30 15.01
C HIS A 435 -10.28 -14.41 15.78
N LYS A 436 -10.26 -15.64 15.27
CA LYS A 436 -10.96 -16.79 15.88
C LYS A 436 -10.06 -17.59 16.81
N VAL A 437 -9.45 -16.92 17.78
CA VAL A 437 -8.42 -17.52 18.67
C VAL A 437 -8.98 -18.36 19.83
N MET A 438 -10.24 -18.22 20.19
CA MET A 438 -10.83 -18.90 21.36
C MET A 438 -10.85 -20.42 21.27
N THR A 439 -10.71 -20.98 20.08
CA THR A 439 -10.66 -22.42 19.82
C THR A 439 -9.28 -22.89 19.36
N SER A 440 -8.30 -22.00 19.30
CA SER A 440 -6.95 -22.32 18.85
C SER A 440 -6.17 -22.99 19.98
N GLU A 441 -5.85 -24.24 19.80
CA GLU A 441 -5.15 -25.07 20.79
C GLU A 441 -3.67 -25.27 20.48
N VAL A 442 -3.24 -24.94 19.28
CA VAL A 442 -1.86 -25.09 18.83
C VAL A 442 -1.35 -23.84 18.15
N THR A 443 -0.07 -23.57 18.28
CA THR A 443 0.57 -22.38 17.69
C THR A 443 0.50 -22.38 16.16
N SER A 444 0.46 -23.56 15.55
CA SER A 444 0.39 -23.69 14.09
C SER A 444 -0.93 -23.25 13.46
N ASP A 445 -1.94 -22.92 14.27
CA ASP A 445 -3.20 -22.39 13.77
C ASP A 445 -3.02 -20.94 13.30
N LEU A 446 -3.29 -20.68 12.02
CA LEU A 446 -3.33 -19.33 11.50
C LEU A 446 -4.64 -18.65 11.89
N ASN A 447 -4.57 -17.82 12.92
CA ASN A 447 -5.72 -17.08 13.43
C ASN A 447 -5.94 -15.73 12.73
N LEU A 448 -5.58 -15.62 11.44
CA LEU A 448 -5.79 -14.46 10.62
C LEU A 448 -7.24 -14.35 10.14
N PRO A 449 -7.77 -13.13 9.97
CA PRO A 449 -9.10 -12.95 9.38
C PRO A 449 -9.11 -13.39 7.92
N SER A 450 -10.21 -13.98 7.51
CA SER A 450 -10.43 -14.31 6.10
C SER A 450 -10.74 -13.05 5.30
N ILE A 451 -10.56 -13.11 3.98
CA ILE A 451 -10.93 -12.01 3.09
C ILE A 451 -12.42 -11.62 3.24
N LYS A 452 -13.29 -12.56 3.59
CA LYS A 452 -14.72 -12.30 3.81
C LYS A 452 -14.94 -11.26 4.91
N SER A 453 -14.18 -11.33 5.99
CA SER A 453 -14.25 -10.34 7.08
C SER A 453 -13.91 -8.93 6.61
N CYS A 454 -12.99 -8.81 5.67
CA CYS A 454 -12.62 -7.51 5.09
C CYS A 454 -13.70 -6.99 4.14
N VAL A 455 -14.23 -7.87 3.28
CA VAL A 455 -15.22 -7.54 2.23
C VAL A 455 -16.59 -7.15 2.83
N GLU A 456 -16.92 -7.59 4.03
CA GLU A 456 -18.16 -7.15 4.72
C GLU A 456 -18.24 -5.62 4.78
N CYS A 457 -17.11 -4.93 4.97
CA CYS A 457 -17.03 -3.47 4.99
C CYS A 457 -16.37 -2.92 3.71
N HIS A 458 -15.23 -3.48 3.29
CA HIS A 458 -14.46 -3.03 2.13
C HIS A 458 -15.01 -3.61 0.83
N SER A 459 -16.19 -3.16 0.45
CA SER A 459 -16.90 -3.55 -0.77
C SER A 459 -17.90 -2.47 -1.17
N PRO A 460 -18.43 -2.48 -2.39
CA PRO A 460 -19.51 -1.59 -2.79
C PRO A 460 -20.74 -1.68 -1.88
N LYS A 461 -21.07 -2.88 -1.38
CA LYS A 461 -22.18 -3.13 -0.46
C LYS A 461 -21.88 -2.63 0.95
N GLY A 462 -20.67 -2.83 1.43
CA GLY A 462 -20.23 -2.38 2.77
C GLY A 462 -19.96 -0.89 2.86
N GLY A 463 -19.79 -0.22 1.73
CA GLY A 463 -19.65 1.24 1.63
C GLY A 463 -18.27 1.80 2.01
N ILE A 464 -17.34 0.96 2.44
CA ILE A 464 -15.97 1.39 2.72
C ILE A 464 -15.09 1.22 1.47
N ASP A 465 -14.20 2.17 1.27
CA ASP A 465 -13.27 2.15 0.14
C ASP A 465 -12.47 0.85 0.09
N HIS A 466 -12.56 0.15 -1.04
CA HIS A 466 -11.98 -1.16 -1.29
C HIS A 466 -10.95 -1.16 -2.44
N ARG A 467 -10.57 0.04 -2.91
CA ARG A 467 -9.55 0.17 -3.96
C ARG A 467 -8.20 -0.33 -3.48
N CYS A 468 -7.41 -0.86 -4.40
CA CYS A 468 -6.09 -1.43 -4.13
C CYS A 468 -5.19 -0.49 -3.31
N ILE A 469 -5.25 0.81 -3.60
CA ILE A 469 -4.45 1.85 -2.93
C ILE A 469 -4.77 2.05 -1.45
N ARG A 470 -5.85 1.50 -0.93
CA ARG A 470 -6.17 1.58 0.51
C ARG A 470 -5.26 0.71 1.36
N CYS A 471 -4.82 -0.40 0.79
CA CYS A 471 -3.93 -1.35 1.47
C CYS A 471 -2.53 -1.36 0.86
N HIS A 472 -2.40 -1.03 -0.42
CA HIS A 472 -1.13 -1.03 -1.13
C HIS A 472 -0.61 0.37 -1.39
N THR A 473 0.69 0.54 -1.30
CA THR A 473 1.38 1.73 -1.78
C THR A 473 2.11 1.39 -3.05
N TYR A 474 1.75 2.06 -4.11
CA TYR A 474 2.49 1.97 -5.36
C TYR A 474 3.82 2.70 -5.26
N HIS A 475 3.87 3.83 -4.58
CA HIS A 475 5.04 4.65 -4.36
C HIS A 475 5.64 4.44 -2.97
N ASN A 476 6.92 3.92 -2.83
CA ASN A 476 7.68 3.77 -1.59
C ASN A 476 8.22 5.12 -1.09
N ALA A 477 7.53 6.20 -1.33
CA ALA A 477 7.98 7.43 -0.77
C ALA A 477 7.42 7.59 0.62
N GLN A 478 8.26 8.00 1.50
CA GLN A 478 7.76 8.73 2.65
C GLN A 478 7.00 9.96 2.14
N PRO A 479 5.87 10.35 2.73
CA PRO A 479 5.10 11.51 2.29
C PRO A 479 5.94 12.77 2.06
N ASP A 480 6.99 12.94 2.85
CA ASP A 480 7.94 14.06 2.77
C ASP A 480 8.88 14.03 1.55
N ALA A 481 8.93 12.91 0.83
CA ALA A 481 9.80 12.75 -0.34
C ALA A 481 9.10 13.08 -1.66
N LEU A 482 7.78 13.29 -1.65
CA LEU A 482 6.98 13.59 -2.83
C LEU A 482 6.88 15.09 -3.12
N LEU A 483 7.14 15.91 -2.14
CA LEU A 483 7.15 17.37 -2.28
C LEU A 483 8.57 17.89 -2.08
N PRO A 484 9.03 18.86 -2.86
CA PRO A 484 10.25 19.57 -2.53
C PRO A 484 10.04 20.17 -1.13
N LYS A 485 10.95 19.93 -0.22
CA LYS A 485 10.96 20.66 1.05
C LYS A 485 10.98 22.13 0.69
N ALA A 486 9.89 22.81 0.92
CA ALA A 486 9.88 24.26 0.89
C ALA A 486 10.97 24.69 1.89
N SER A 487 11.99 25.33 1.38
CA SER A 487 13.03 25.90 2.24
C SER A 487 12.38 26.98 3.08
N GLY A 488 12.12 26.66 4.34
CA GLY A 488 11.60 27.59 5.34
C GLY A 488 10.07 27.70 5.34
N THR A 489 9.49 27.21 6.42
CA THR A 489 8.20 27.59 6.97
C THR A 489 6.96 27.37 6.11
N LEU A 490 6.44 26.15 6.14
CA LEU A 490 5.00 25.86 6.11
C LEU A 490 4.81 24.36 6.37
N ILE A 491 4.81 23.94 7.56
CA ILE A 491 4.19 22.86 8.31
C ILE A 491 5.03 22.65 9.58
N ASP A 492 5.04 23.67 10.40
CA ASP A 492 5.19 23.53 11.85
C ASP A 492 3.91 24.10 12.44
N SER A 493 2.88 23.29 12.46
CA SER A 493 1.70 23.51 13.29
C SER A 493 1.32 22.18 13.90
N ASP A 494 1.75 22.01 15.14
CA ASP A 494 1.03 21.31 16.20
C ASP A 494 0.70 19.83 15.98
N VAL A 495 1.73 18.99 16.01
CA VAL A 495 1.59 17.71 16.67
C VAL A 495 2.22 17.85 18.06
N ALA A 496 1.37 18.02 19.04
CA ALA A 496 1.72 18.07 20.44
C ALA A 496 2.65 16.91 20.80
N LYS A 497 3.83 17.24 21.32
CA LYS A 497 4.67 16.29 22.04
C LYS A 497 3.88 15.76 23.23
N PRO A 498 3.83 14.45 23.47
CA PRO A 498 3.37 13.95 24.75
C PRO A 498 4.37 14.42 25.81
N ALA A 499 3.84 15.02 26.86
CA ALA A 499 4.58 15.41 28.06
C ALA A 499 5.29 14.18 28.66
N GLN A 500 6.47 14.43 29.17
CA GLN A 500 7.30 13.50 29.95
C GLN A 500 6.58 12.95 31.17
#